data_3ebe69c269f3794a7431f46c5c142a7b
#
_entry.id   3ebe69c269f3794a7431f46c5c142a7b
#
_cell.length_a   1.000
_cell.length_b   1.000
_cell.length_c   1.000
_cell.angle_alpha   90.00
_cell.angle_beta   90.00
_cell.angle_gamma   90.00
#
_symmetry.space_group_name_H-M   'P 1'
#
loop_
_entity.id
_entity.type
_entity.pdbx_description
1 polymer ?
#
loop_
_entity_poly.entity_id
_entity_poly.type
_entity_poly.pdbx_seq_one_letter_code
_entity_poly.pdbx_strand_id
1 'polypeptide(L)'
;MTFRCPPYALALTAAAALAWPTLSLAQDAYPTKQVRVVVPFPAGGTTDMLARLFGAKLQQSLGQAFIIENMGGAGGSVGAENVARASPDGYTLLFHNLTFSTTTASLQYAGRAKHDLDSFAPVSLAANVPIIVLASAKVEANDLKESRFITLPGPVEP
;
A
#
# COMPACT_ATOMS: atom_id res chain seq x y z
N MET A 1 -68.85 19.30 31.24
CA MET A 1 -68.73 18.66 29.90
C MET A 1 -67.39 17.97 29.82
N THR A 2 -67.31 16.69 30.03
CA THR A 2 -66.08 15.88 29.99
C THR A 2 -65.95 15.24 28.62
N PHE A 3 -65.00 15.73 27.81
CA PHE A 3 -64.68 15.13 26.51
C PHE A 3 -63.90 13.80 26.74
N ARG A 4 -64.56 12.68 26.49
CA ARG A 4 -63.91 11.37 26.45
C ARG A 4 -63.34 11.18 25.05
N CYS A 5 -62.02 11.26 24.91
CA CYS A 5 -61.31 10.84 23.70
C CYS A 5 -61.49 9.33 23.49
N PRO A 6 -61.86 8.87 22.29
CA PRO A 6 -62.03 7.45 22.02
C PRO A 6 -60.63 6.77 21.90
N PRO A 7 -60.48 5.52 22.40
CA PRO A 7 -59.16 4.83 22.51
C PRO A 7 -58.47 4.52 21.17
N TYR A 8 -59.17 4.61 20.04
CA TYR A 8 -58.60 4.36 18.73
C TYR A 8 -57.79 5.57 18.16
N ALA A 9 -57.95 6.76 18.74
CA ALA A 9 -57.14 7.93 18.33
C ALA A 9 -55.67 7.81 18.77
N LEU A 10 -55.39 7.08 19.89
CA LEU A 10 -54.04 6.81 20.34
C LEU A 10 -53.35 5.69 19.56
N ALA A 11 -54.08 4.76 18.96
CA ALA A 11 -53.49 3.66 18.20
C ALA A 11 -52.99 4.07 16.80
N LEU A 12 -53.60 5.08 16.18
CA LEU A 12 -53.17 5.57 14.87
C LEU A 12 -51.90 6.40 14.92
N THR A 13 -51.58 7.07 16.03
CA THR A 13 -50.36 7.86 16.17
C THR A 13 -49.12 6.99 16.43
N ALA A 14 -49.28 5.80 17.03
CA ALA A 14 -48.18 4.88 17.27
C ALA A 14 -47.69 4.16 16.00
N ALA A 15 -48.57 3.93 15.01
CA ALA A 15 -48.23 3.24 13.77
C ALA A 15 -47.45 4.16 12.78
N ALA A 16 -47.60 5.48 12.85
CA ALA A 16 -46.90 6.43 12.00
C ALA A 16 -45.42 6.65 12.39
N ALA A 17 -45.01 6.31 13.62
CA ALA A 17 -43.66 6.47 14.11
C ALA A 17 -42.69 5.36 13.67
N LEU A 18 -43.18 4.24 13.13
CA LEU A 18 -42.37 3.08 12.69
C LEU A 18 -41.96 3.14 11.19
N ALA A 19 -42.40 4.14 10.45
CA ALA A 19 -42.16 4.26 9.03
C ALA A 19 -41.10 5.35 8.70
N TRP A 20 -40.08 5.53 9.56
CA TRP A 20 -38.93 6.30 9.14
C TRP A 20 -38.13 5.45 8.17
N PRO A 21 -37.95 5.88 6.89
CA PRO A 21 -37.04 5.21 5.99
C PRO A 21 -35.67 5.26 6.65
N THR A 22 -35.13 4.12 7.00
CA THR A 22 -33.70 4.00 7.23
C THR A 22 -33.03 4.38 5.91
N LEU A 23 -32.58 5.64 5.78
CA LEU A 23 -31.65 6.04 4.75
C LEU A 23 -30.39 5.19 5.01
N SER A 24 -30.38 3.99 4.43
CA SER A 24 -29.17 3.23 4.24
C SER A 24 -28.30 4.12 3.37
N LEU A 25 -27.35 4.83 4.00
CA LEU A 25 -26.25 5.42 3.30
C LEU A 25 -25.57 4.25 2.61
N ALA A 26 -25.92 4.01 1.36
CA ALA A 26 -25.18 3.12 0.49
C ALA A 26 -23.75 3.69 0.50
N GLN A 27 -22.88 3.08 1.30
CA GLN A 27 -21.47 3.39 1.32
C GLN A 27 -20.99 3.09 -0.10
N ASP A 28 -20.67 4.14 -0.87
CA ASP A 28 -20.21 3.98 -2.24
C ASP A 28 -19.15 2.89 -2.25
N ALA A 29 -19.40 1.82 -3.02
CA ALA A 29 -18.54 0.65 -3.02
C ALA A 29 -17.15 1.07 -3.52
N TYR A 30 -16.16 1.12 -2.63
CA TYR A 30 -14.77 1.39 -3.00
C TYR A 30 -14.24 0.27 -3.93
N PRO A 31 -13.51 0.62 -5.01
CA PRO A 31 -13.23 1.96 -5.53
C PRO A 31 -14.32 2.47 -6.50
N THR A 32 -14.65 3.77 -6.47
CA THR A 32 -15.59 4.42 -7.41
C THR A 32 -14.89 5.10 -8.59
N LYS A 33 -13.57 5.24 -8.51
CA LYS A 33 -12.69 5.84 -9.53
C LYS A 33 -11.40 5.04 -9.63
N GLN A 34 -10.59 5.33 -10.64
CA GLN A 34 -9.29 4.68 -10.83
C GLN A 34 -8.38 4.84 -9.59
N VAL A 35 -7.62 3.80 -9.29
CA VAL A 35 -6.64 3.76 -8.21
C VAL A 35 -5.23 3.87 -8.79
N ARG A 36 -4.44 4.78 -8.25
CA ARG A 36 -3.05 4.99 -8.60
C ARG A 36 -2.15 4.12 -7.74
N VAL A 37 -1.28 3.32 -8.36
CA VAL A 37 -0.33 2.44 -7.66
C VAL A 37 1.09 2.88 -8.00
N VAL A 38 1.76 3.49 -7.05
CA VAL A 38 3.15 3.94 -7.20
C VAL A 38 4.10 2.79 -6.93
N VAL A 39 4.93 2.47 -7.91
CA VAL A 39 6.02 1.49 -7.83
C VAL A 39 7.34 2.27 -7.84
N PRO A 40 8.10 2.31 -6.73
CA PRO A 40 9.29 3.16 -6.62
C PRO A 40 10.54 2.51 -7.25
N PHE A 41 10.36 1.79 -8.34
CA PHE A 41 11.42 1.09 -9.08
C PHE A 41 11.20 1.21 -10.59
N PRO A 42 12.25 1.00 -11.41
CA PRO A 42 12.12 0.99 -12.86
C PRO A 42 11.10 -0.04 -13.35
N ALA A 43 10.44 0.30 -14.45
CA ALA A 43 9.54 -0.62 -15.14
C ALA A 43 10.29 -1.89 -15.59
N GLY A 44 9.59 -3.03 -15.58
CA GLY A 44 10.13 -4.34 -15.96
C GLY A 44 10.88 -5.07 -14.85
N GLY A 45 11.10 -4.45 -13.69
CA GLY A 45 11.65 -5.13 -12.51
C GLY A 45 10.60 -6.02 -11.81
N THR A 46 11.05 -6.90 -10.92
CA THR A 46 10.18 -7.86 -10.19
C THR A 46 9.01 -7.17 -9.48
N THR A 47 9.27 -6.03 -8.84
CA THR A 47 8.22 -5.27 -8.13
C THR A 47 7.18 -4.71 -9.10
N ASP A 48 7.62 -4.20 -10.26
CA ASP A 48 6.72 -3.70 -11.30
C ASP A 48 5.87 -4.81 -11.92
N MET A 49 6.49 -5.95 -12.23
CA MET A 49 5.77 -7.11 -12.78
C MET A 49 4.67 -7.60 -11.82
N LEU A 50 4.99 -7.70 -10.53
CA LEU A 50 4.01 -8.07 -9.52
C LEU A 50 2.91 -7.02 -9.40
N ALA A 51 3.25 -5.73 -9.34
CA ALA A 51 2.26 -4.66 -9.25
C ALA A 51 1.28 -4.68 -10.44
N ARG A 52 1.77 -4.94 -11.66
CA ARG A 52 0.91 -5.08 -12.86
C ARG A 52 0.02 -6.31 -12.78
N LEU A 53 0.55 -7.44 -12.31
CA LEU A 53 -0.23 -8.67 -12.14
C LEU A 53 -1.36 -8.46 -11.12
N PHE A 54 -1.04 -7.89 -9.95
CA PHE A 54 -2.04 -7.58 -8.92
C PHE A 54 -3.03 -6.52 -9.40
N GLY A 55 -2.56 -5.44 -10.04
CA GLY A 55 -3.42 -4.39 -10.59
C GLY A 55 -4.45 -4.93 -11.59
N ALA A 56 -4.03 -5.83 -12.48
CA ALA A 56 -4.94 -6.48 -13.43
C ALA A 56 -5.99 -7.35 -12.73
N LYS A 57 -5.62 -8.09 -11.69
CA LYS A 57 -6.55 -8.92 -10.90
C LYS A 57 -7.52 -8.06 -10.08
N LEU A 58 -7.03 -7.00 -9.46
CA LEU A 58 -7.86 -6.06 -8.71
C LEU A 58 -8.87 -5.35 -9.64
N GLN A 59 -8.44 -4.95 -10.84
CA GLN A 59 -9.34 -4.39 -11.84
C GLN A 59 -10.46 -5.36 -12.24
N GLN A 60 -10.14 -6.64 -12.43
CA GLN A 60 -11.14 -7.67 -12.72
C GLN A 60 -12.15 -7.85 -11.57
N SER A 61 -11.69 -7.76 -10.32
CA SER A 61 -12.53 -8.01 -9.15
C SER A 61 -13.33 -6.80 -8.71
N LEU A 62 -12.76 -5.59 -8.84
CA LEU A 62 -13.31 -4.35 -8.30
C LEU A 62 -13.91 -3.41 -9.36
N GLY A 63 -13.74 -3.73 -10.66
CA GLY A 63 -14.34 -2.99 -11.76
C GLY A 63 -13.72 -1.62 -12.06
N GLN A 64 -12.65 -1.23 -11.36
CA GLN A 64 -11.96 0.04 -11.56
C GLN A 64 -10.51 -0.17 -11.97
N ALA A 65 -9.96 0.75 -12.76
CA ALA A 65 -8.58 0.67 -13.24
C ALA A 65 -7.57 0.89 -12.11
N PHE A 66 -6.52 0.07 -12.06
CA PHE A 66 -5.35 0.24 -11.21
C PHE A 66 -4.17 0.68 -12.07
N ILE A 67 -3.82 1.96 -12.01
CA ILE A 67 -2.80 2.58 -12.87
C ILE A 67 -1.44 2.46 -12.18
N ILE A 68 -0.53 1.73 -12.81
CA ILE A 68 0.82 1.51 -12.29
C ILE A 68 1.73 2.65 -12.75
N GLU A 69 2.31 3.39 -11.81
CA GLU A 69 3.26 4.47 -12.06
C GLU A 69 4.64 4.15 -11.46
N ASN A 70 5.66 4.10 -12.30
CA ASN A 70 7.02 3.85 -11.87
C ASN A 70 7.71 5.18 -11.47
N MET A 71 8.06 5.32 -10.18
CA MET A 71 8.69 6.51 -9.61
C MET A 71 9.97 6.12 -8.86
N GLY A 72 11.00 5.73 -9.59
CA GLY A 72 12.29 5.32 -9.00
C GLY A 72 13.10 6.50 -8.44
N GLY A 73 14.11 6.16 -7.66
CA GLY A 73 15.09 7.10 -7.11
C GLY A 73 15.36 6.89 -5.62
N ALA A 74 16.61 7.12 -5.23
CA ALA A 74 17.09 7.06 -3.84
C ALA A 74 16.60 5.80 -3.07
N GLY A 75 16.79 4.60 -3.67
CA GLY A 75 16.38 3.33 -3.06
C GLY A 75 14.87 3.17 -2.87
N GLY A 76 14.06 3.89 -3.64
CA GLY A 76 12.60 3.87 -3.57
C GLY A 76 11.98 4.99 -2.72
N SER A 77 12.81 5.82 -2.06
CA SER A 77 12.28 6.86 -1.17
C SER A 77 11.53 7.97 -1.91
N VAL A 78 11.87 8.25 -3.19
CA VAL A 78 11.17 9.26 -3.98
C VAL A 78 9.69 8.88 -4.19
N GLY A 79 9.43 7.66 -4.61
CA GLY A 79 8.05 7.17 -4.78
C GLY A 79 7.31 7.06 -3.44
N ALA A 80 8.00 6.60 -2.39
CA ALA A 80 7.42 6.53 -1.05
C ALA A 80 7.04 7.91 -0.52
N GLU A 81 7.90 8.93 -0.67
CA GLU A 81 7.61 10.31 -0.29
C GLU A 81 6.41 10.88 -1.06
N ASN A 82 6.28 10.55 -2.35
CA ASN A 82 5.13 10.97 -3.15
C ASN A 82 3.82 10.42 -2.58
N VAL A 83 3.80 9.13 -2.19
CA VAL A 83 2.61 8.51 -1.60
C VAL A 83 2.33 9.03 -0.19
N ALA A 84 3.37 9.22 0.64
CA ALA A 84 3.20 9.76 1.99
C ALA A 84 2.55 11.16 2.01
N ARG A 85 2.71 11.94 0.93
CA ARG A 85 2.08 13.26 0.76
C ARG A 85 0.72 13.23 0.07
N ALA A 86 0.30 12.09 -0.43
CA ALA A 86 -0.99 11.96 -1.10
C ALA A 86 -2.15 12.00 -0.09
N SER A 87 -3.35 12.29 -0.59
CA SER A 87 -4.55 12.23 0.25
C SER A 87 -4.76 10.80 0.79
N PRO A 88 -5.11 10.63 2.08
CA PRO A 88 -5.30 9.32 2.69
C PRO A 88 -6.70 8.75 2.37
N ASP A 89 -7.12 8.84 1.12
CA ASP A 89 -8.44 8.43 0.62
C ASP A 89 -8.46 7.00 0.04
N GLY A 90 -7.32 6.29 0.08
CA GLY A 90 -7.17 4.95 -0.47
C GLY A 90 -6.96 4.89 -1.99
N TYR A 91 -6.96 6.01 -2.71
CA TYR A 91 -6.78 6.03 -4.17
C TYR A 91 -5.35 6.23 -4.64
N THR A 92 -4.40 6.37 -3.71
CA THR A 92 -2.97 6.33 -4.00
C THR A 92 -2.30 5.29 -3.12
N LEU A 93 -1.80 4.23 -3.73
CA LEU A 93 -1.18 3.10 -3.07
C LEU A 93 0.31 3.05 -3.35
N LEU A 94 1.10 2.59 -2.38
CA LEU A 94 2.51 2.27 -2.56
C LEU A 94 2.66 0.75 -2.71
N PHE A 95 3.24 0.30 -3.81
CA PHE A 95 3.63 -1.09 -4.00
C PHE A 95 5.15 -1.21 -3.92
N HIS A 96 5.64 -1.63 -2.78
CA HIS A 96 7.07 -1.63 -2.46
C HIS A 96 7.56 -3.05 -2.11
N ASN A 97 8.85 -3.21 -2.00
CA ASN A 97 9.50 -4.45 -1.58
C ASN A 97 10.22 -4.27 -0.23
N LEU A 98 10.99 -5.26 0.19
CA LEU A 98 11.72 -5.29 1.46
C LEU A 98 12.60 -4.04 1.70
N THR A 99 13.10 -3.37 0.66
CA THR A 99 13.96 -2.19 0.83
C THR A 99 13.23 -0.98 1.44
N PHE A 100 11.90 -1.01 1.51
CA PHE A 100 11.12 0.05 2.14
C PHE A 100 11.57 0.34 3.58
N SER A 101 11.59 -0.69 4.42
CA SER A 101 11.96 -0.54 5.83
C SER A 101 13.44 -0.17 5.98
N THR A 102 14.34 -0.80 5.22
CA THR A 102 15.79 -0.56 5.34
C THR A 102 16.18 0.83 4.84
N THR A 103 15.60 1.28 3.72
CA THR A 103 15.88 2.63 3.18
C THR A 103 15.30 3.70 4.10
N THR A 104 14.07 3.54 4.57
CA THR A 104 13.44 4.50 5.49
C THR A 104 14.25 4.62 6.79
N ALA A 105 14.63 3.50 7.41
CA ALA A 105 15.44 3.50 8.62
C ALA A 105 16.83 4.15 8.41
N SER A 106 17.47 3.86 7.28
CA SER A 106 18.77 4.46 6.93
C SER A 106 18.67 5.98 6.75
N LEU A 107 17.61 6.46 6.10
CA LEU A 107 17.39 7.89 5.91
C LEU A 107 17.02 8.59 7.22
N GLN A 108 16.27 7.94 8.10
CA GLN A 108 15.97 8.45 9.44
C GLN A 108 17.25 8.60 10.27
N TYR A 109 18.09 7.56 10.30
CA TYR A 109 19.38 7.61 11.00
C TYR A 109 20.29 8.73 10.46
N ALA A 110 20.28 8.98 9.17
CA ALA A 110 21.04 10.06 8.53
C ALA A 110 20.41 11.47 8.69
N GLY A 111 19.26 11.59 9.35
CA GLY A 111 18.51 12.85 9.48
C GLY A 111 17.98 13.40 8.14
N ARG A 112 17.79 12.54 7.14
CA ARG A 112 17.41 12.90 5.77
C ARG A 112 16.05 12.34 5.35
N ALA A 113 15.37 11.63 6.24
CA ALA A 113 14.04 11.08 5.97
C ALA A 113 13.01 12.21 5.83
N LYS A 114 12.16 12.09 4.81
CA LYS A 114 11.02 12.98 4.57
C LYS A 114 9.68 12.30 4.82
N HIS A 115 9.72 11.05 5.23
CA HIS A 115 8.60 10.23 5.68
C HIS A 115 9.13 9.21 6.71
N ASP A 116 8.25 8.64 7.49
CA ASP A 116 8.50 7.52 8.39
C ASP A 116 7.60 6.33 8.04
N LEU A 117 7.70 5.25 8.79
CA LEU A 117 6.85 4.08 8.59
C LEU A 117 5.40 4.37 8.98
N ASP A 118 5.19 5.25 9.96
CA ASP A 118 3.86 5.64 10.45
C ASP A 118 3.12 6.56 9.48
N SER A 119 3.84 7.09 8.46
CA SER A 119 3.21 7.85 7.35
C SER A 119 2.35 6.97 6.44
N PHE A 120 2.32 5.65 6.65
CA PHE A 120 1.62 4.70 5.79
C PHE A 120 0.71 3.78 6.60
N ALA A 121 -0.48 3.52 6.06
CA ALA A 121 -1.35 2.46 6.55
C ALA A 121 -1.05 1.17 5.76
N PRO A 122 -0.57 0.08 6.39
CA PRO A 122 -0.31 -1.17 5.70
C PRO A 122 -1.62 -1.82 5.24
N VAL A 123 -1.68 -2.26 3.99
CA VAL A 123 -2.85 -2.91 3.41
C VAL A 123 -2.70 -4.42 3.43
N SER A 124 -1.68 -4.95 2.77
CA SER A 124 -1.44 -6.40 2.70
C SER A 124 -0.03 -6.73 2.24
N LEU A 125 0.44 -7.91 2.61
CA LEU A 125 1.62 -8.53 2.01
C LEU A 125 1.21 -9.21 0.69
N ALA A 126 1.58 -8.59 -0.44
CA ALA A 126 1.19 -9.09 -1.76
C ALA A 126 1.96 -10.36 -2.16
N ALA A 127 3.27 -10.41 -1.89
CA ALA A 127 4.13 -11.55 -2.21
C ALA A 127 5.34 -11.60 -1.27
N ASN A 128 5.86 -12.80 -1.06
CA ASN A 128 7.15 -13.01 -0.40
C ASN A 128 8.22 -13.32 -1.45
N VAL A 129 9.19 -12.42 -1.57
CA VAL A 129 10.30 -12.56 -2.51
C VAL A 129 11.57 -12.86 -1.72
N PRO A 130 12.20 -14.03 -1.89
CA PRO A 130 13.41 -14.37 -1.16
C PRO A 130 14.58 -13.48 -1.60
N ILE A 131 15.42 -13.11 -0.64
CA ILE A 131 16.71 -12.47 -0.92
C ILE A 131 17.76 -13.55 -0.97
N ILE A 132 18.53 -13.56 -2.05
CA ILE A 132 19.60 -14.51 -2.27
C ILE A 132 20.92 -13.72 -2.28
N VAL A 133 21.87 -14.17 -1.46
CA VAL A 133 23.25 -13.67 -1.51
C VAL A 133 24.03 -14.57 -2.46
N LEU A 134 24.60 -13.96 -3.49
CA LEU A 134 25.41 -14.65 -4.49
C LEU A 134 26.84 -14.14 -4.42
N ALA A 135 27.79 -15.04 -4.49
CA ALA A 135 29.19 -14.73 -4.67
C ALA A 135 29.66 -15.21 -6.05
N SER A 136 30.71 -14.59 -6.57
CA SER A 136 31.36 -15.09 -7.79
C SER A 136 31.85 -16.52 -7.58
N ALA A 137 31.75 -17.37 -8.60
CA ALA A 137 32.29 -18.72 -8.57
C ALA A 137 33.82 -18.78 -8.35
N LYS A 138 34.52 -17.65 -8.48
CA LYS A 138 35.95 -17.50 -8.21
C LYS A 138 36.26 -17.24 -6.73
N VAL A 139 35.25 -17.01 -5.92
CA VAL A 139 35.41 -16.77 -4.48
C VAL A 139 35.54 -18.13 -3.78
N GLU A 140 36.68 -18.35 -3.17
CA GLU A 140 36.98 -19.56 -2.39
C GLU A 140 36.36 -19.46 -0.99
N ALA A 141 35.02 -19.42 -0.93
CA ALA A 141 34.25 -19.42 0.31
C ALA A 141 33.02 -20.29 0.15
N ASN A 142 32.84 -21.23 1.07
CA ASN A 142 31.69 -22.14 1.06
C ASN A 142 30.54 -21.66 1.92
N ASP A 143 30.77 -20.65 2.77
CA ASP A 143 29.75 -20.04 3.61
C ASP A 143 29.98 -18.52 3.84
N LEU A 144 29.00 -17.86 4.48
CA LEU A 144 29.08 -16.43 4.80
C LEU A 144 30.16 -16.11 5.86
N LYS A 145 30.61 -17.07 6.67
CA LYS A 145 31.69 -16.86 7.63
C LYS A 145 33.05 -16.76 6.91
N GLU A 146 33.29 -17.67 5.99
CA GLU A 146 34.50 -17.67 5.18
C GLU A 146 34.58 -16.40 4.31
N SER A 147 33.44 -15.95 3.74
CA SER A 147 33.39 -14.72 2.92
C SER A 147 33.80 -13.46 3.67
N ARG A 148 33.73 -13.42 5.00
CA ARG A 148 34.17 -12.27 5.82
C ARG A 148 35.67 -11.99 5.75
N PHE A 149 36.46 -12.99 5.41
CA PHE A 149 37.93 -12.90 5.36
C PHE A 149 38.48 -12.68 3.94
N ILE A 150 37.58 -12.61 2.95
CA ILE A 150 38.00 -12.32 1.59
C ILE A 150 38.23 -10.82 1.48
N THR A 151 39.48 -10.43 1.38
CA THR A 151 39.85 -9.06 1.02
C THR A 151 39.38 -8.83 -0.41
N LEU A 152 38.44 -7.95 -0.62
CA LEU A 152 38.07 -7.52 -1.97
C LEU A 152 39.33 -6.95 -2.63
N PRO A 153 39.68 -7.37 -3.85
CA PRO A 153 40.73 -6.69 -4.59
C PRO A 153 40.38 -5.20 -4.65
N GLY A 154 41.37 -4.37 -4.49
CA GLY A 154 41.21 -2.91 -4.54
C GLY A 154 40.43 -2.45 -5.78
N PRO A 155 40.05 -1.16 -5.86
CA PRO A 155 39.21 -0.68 -6.93
C PRO A 155 39.74 -1.14 -8.26
N VAL A 156 38.84 -1.69 -9.09
CA VAL A 156 39.17 -2.03 -10.47
C VAL A 156 39.52 -0.69 -11.14
N GLU A 157 40.81 -0.46 -11.38
CA GLU A 157 41.23 0.68 -12.14
C GLU A 157 40.59 0.62 -13.54
N PRO A 158 40.17 1.78 -14.10
CA PRO A 158 39.42 1.85 -15.35
C PRO A 158 40.21 1.40 -16.57
#